data_f8ef7642c95df98ce09c3acc9c306c57
#
_entry.id   f8ef7642c95df98ce09c3acc9c306c57
#
_cell.length_a   1.000
_cell.length_b   1.000
_cell.length_c   1.000
_cell.angle_alpha   90.00
_cell.angle_beta   90.00
_cell.angle_gamma   90.00
#
_symmetry.space_group_name_H-M   'P 1'
#
loop_
_entity.id
_entity.type
_entity.pdbx_description
1 polymer ?
#
loop_
_entity_poly.entity_id
_entity_poly.type
_entity_poly.pdbx_seq_one_letter_code
_entity_poly.pdbx_strand_id
1 'polypeptide(L)'
;MTANLDAVIVGAGFAGMYMLHRLRGKGFSARVIEAGKGVGGTWYWNRYPGARCDVESVQYSYQFSPELEQEWEWTERYATQPEILRYANHVADRYDLRRDIQFETRVTRAEFVETNNSWVVETDKGQRIVARFVITAMGCLSSPNTPKIPGLADFAGPTYHTGNWPHEGVDFTGKTVGVIGTGSSAIQSIPIIAQQARHLTVFQRTANYTIPAHNRPLDPDYVREVKAHYREMRKRAKTLPAGIDLRINNVSAIETPEEERRRQYQERWDYGGLGFMASFNDLLLNDESNETAAEFVREKVREIVKDPKTAEILTPTNIIGCKRLCVDSGYWETFNRPNVTLVDIRDEPIERITATGARSKGQDYDFDCLVLATGFDAMTGALLKVDIRGRGGISLKEAWGEGPKTYLGLTVVGFPNLFTITGPGSPSVLTNMLPSIEQHVDWIADCLEALREKGVAVIEPEPEAQDAWNVHVGSVANITLRSTCSSWYVGANIPGKPRVFMPYIGGLPAYIERCEAVVAKGYEGFALG
;
A
#
# COMPACT_ATOMS: atom_id res chain seq x y z
N MET A 1 -30.21 19.40 -3.98
CA MET A 1 -30.97 18.66 -2.93
C MET A 1 -29.93 18.03 -2.02
N THR A 2 -30.02 18.30 -0.72
CA THR A 2 -29.13 17.73 0.28
C THR A 2 -29.59 16.30 0.53
N ALA A 3 -28.79 15.30 0.19
CA ALA A 3 -29.10 13.91 0.50
C ALA A 3 -28.74 13.63 1.96
N ASN A 4 -29.67 13.11 2.75
CA ASN A 4 -29.40 12.61 4.09
C ASN A 4 -29.13 11.11 3.99
N LEU A 5 -27.92 10.69 4.35
CA LEU A 5 -27.45 9.30 4.32
C LEU A 5 -27.04 8.86 5.73
N ASP A 6 -27.06 7.56 5.97
CA ASP A 6 -26.41 7.02 7.16
C ASP A 6 -24.88 7.14 7.01
N ALA A 7 -24.33 6.83 5.84
CA ALA A 7 -22.88 6.88 5.63
C ALA A 7 -22.47 7.42 4.25
N VAL A 8 -21.40 8.22 4.24
CA VAL A 8 -20.61 8.53 3.04
C VAL A 8 -19.29 7.78 3.13
N ILE A 9 -18.99 7.03 2.07
CA ILE A 9 -17.72 6.30 1.91
C ILE A 9 -16.88 7.04 0.88
N VAL A 10 -15.62 7.31 1.16
CA VAL A 10 -14.73 8.04 0.25
C VAL A 10 -13.73 7.09 -0.39
N GLY A 11 -13.90 6.85 -1.69
CA GLY A 11 -13.07 5.97 -2.53
C GLY A 11 -13.73 4.63 -2.86
N ALA A 12 -13.69 4.21 -4.14
CA ALA A 12 -14.24 2.97 -4.68
C ALA A 12 -13.15 1.91 -4.99
N GLY A 13 -12.10 1.87 -4.15
CA GLY A 13 -11.17 0.75 -4.12
C GLY A 13 -11.79 -0.48 -3.44
N PHE A 14 -10.98 -1.53 -3.22
CA PHE A 14 -11.44 -2.74 -2.52
C PHE A 14 -12.08 -2.42 -1.16
N ALA A 15 -11.52 -1.47 -0.40
CA ALA A 15 -12.06 -1.06 0.89
C ALA A 15 -13.47 -0.47 0.76
N GLY A 16 -13.66 0.50 -0.14
CA GLY A 16 -14.95 1.18 -0.28
C GLY A 16 -16.02 0.30 -0.90
N MET A 17 -15.66 -0.57 -1.84
CA MET A 17 -16.59 -1.54 -2.43
C MET A 17 -17.11 -2.52 -1.37
N TYR A 18 -16.23 -3.07 -0.54
CA TYR A 18 -16.65 -4.00 0.50
C TYR A 18 -17.43 -3.31 1.61
N MET A 19 -17.03 -2.09 2.01
CA MET A 19 -17.79 -1.29 2.98
C MET A 19 -19.21 -1.01 2.49
N LEU A 20 -19.38 -0.61 1.23
CA LEU A 20 -20.71 -0.42 0.63
C LEU A 20 -21.53 -1.69 0.65
N HIS A 21 -20.94 -2.83 0.26
CA HIS A 21 -21.59 -4.13 0.29
C HIS A 21 -22.10 -4.48 1.70
N ARG A 22 -21.25 -4.33 2.71
CA ARG A 22 -21.60 -4.64 4.12
C ARG A 22 -22.68 -3.73 4.67
N LEU A 23 -22.59 -2.42 4.44
CA LEU A 23 -23.60 -1.46 4.92
C LEU A 23 -24.95 -1.67 4.26
N ARG A 24 -24.98 -1.93 2.96
CA ARG A 24 -26.22 -2.29 2.25
C ARG A 24 -26.85 -3.57 2.82
N GLY A 25 -26.04 -4.59 3.07
CA GLY A 25 -26.50 -5.85 3.67
C GLY A 25 -27.12 -5.67 5.07
N LYS A 26 -26.68 -4.64 5.80
CA LYS A 26 -27.22 -4.26 7.12
C LYS A 26 -28.35 -3.20 7.04
N GLY A 27 -28.77 -2.81 5.84
CA GLY A 27 -29.89 -1.86 5.63
C GLY A 27 -29.53 -0.39 5.90
N PHE A 28 -28.25 -0.01 5.84
CA PHE A 28 -27.83 1.39 5.90
C PHE A 28 -27.93 2.05 4.52
N SER A 29 -28.39 3.31 4.50
CA SER A 29 -28.30 4.16 3.32
C SER A 29 -26.87 4.68 3.18
N ALA A 30 -26.13 4.21 2.17
CA ALA A 30 -24.74 4.55 1.98
C ALA A 30 -24.46 4.94 0.53
N ARG A 31 -23.51 5.86 0.34
CA ARG A 31 -23.01 6.25 -0.98
C ARG A 31 -21.50 6.31 -0.97
N VAL A 32 -20.87 5.77 -2.03
CA VAL A 32 -19.44 5.93 -2.29
C VAL A 32 -19.22 7.13 -3.21
N ILE A 33 -18.26 7.97 -2.87
CA ILE A 33 -17.79 9.08 -3.72
C ILE A 33 -16.40 8.72 -4.24
N GLU A 34 -16.27 8.60 -5.56
CA GLU A 34 -15.03 8.17 -6.23
C GLU A 34 -14.54 9.24 -7.22
N ALA A 35 -13.27 9.60 -7.11
CA ALA A 35 -12.64 10.59 -7.98
C ALA A 35 -12.40 10.07 -9.41
N GLY A 36 -12.23 8.77 -9.57
CA GLY A 36 -12.02 8.10 -10.85
C GLY A 36 -13.33 7.83 -11.61
N LYS A 37 -13.19 7.38 -12.86
CA LYS A 37 -14.32 6.94 -13.73
C LYS A 37 -14.74 5.50 -13.45
N GLY A 38 -14.02 4.78 -12.59
CA GLY A 38 -14.25 3.36 -12.35
C GLY A 38 -13.77 2.92 -10.97
N VAL A 39 -14.13 1.69 -10.62
CA VAL A 39 -13.72 1.03 -9.39
C VAL A 39 -12.29 0.49 -9.46
N GLY A 40 -11.74 0.08 -8.31
CA GLY A 40 -10.47 -0.64 -8.23
C GLY A 40 -9.37 0.10 -7.46
N GLY A 41 -9.54 1.40 -7.19
CA GLY A 41 -8.61 2.19 -6.36
C GLY A 41 -7.16 2.11 -6.87
N THR A 42 -6.27 1.48 -6.11
CA THR A 42 -4.86 1.28 -6.50
C THR A 42 -4.73 0.72 -7.92
N TRP A 43 -5.54 -0.25 -8.29
CA TRP A 43 -5.48 -0.92 -9.59
C TRP A 43 -6.18 -0.13 -10.71
N TYR A 44 -6.97 0.85 -10.36
CA TYR A 44 -7.49 1.83 -11.32
C TYR A 44 -6.45 2.91 -11.66
N TRP A 45 -5.63 3.36 -10.69
CA TRP A 45 -4.70 4.47 -10.85
C TRP A 45 -3.28 4.04 -11.24
N ASN A 46 -2.77 2.91 -10.71
CA ASN A 46 -1.39 2.45 -10.92
C ASN A 46 -1.32 1.51 -12.14
N ARG A 47 -1.32 2.10 -13.33
CA ARG A 47 -1.34 1.40 -14.62
C ARG A 47 0.01 1.38 -15.33
N TYR A 48 1.07 1.72 -14.63
CA TYR A 48 2.41 1.71 -15.20
C TYR A 48 2.78 0.32 -15.74
N PRO A 49 3.63 0.24 -16.79
CA PRO A 49 3.97 -1.04 -17.40
C PRO A 49 4.60 -1.99 -16.38
N GLY A 50 4.16 -3.24 -16.38
CA GLY A 50 4.62 -4.26 -15.44
C GLY A 50 3.98 -4.22 -14.05
N ALA A 51 3.03 -3.29 -13.78
CA ALA A 51 2.33 -3.22 -12.51
C ALA A 51 1.63 -4.54 -12.16
N ARG A 52 1.95 -5.09 -10.98
CA ARG A 52 1.40 -6.35 -10.47
C ARG A 52 1.43 -6.42 -8.95
N CYS A 53 0.64 -7.33 -8.39
CA CYS A 53 0.69 -7.60 -6.97
C CYS A 53 1.96 -8.39 -6.60
N ASP A 54 2.44 -8.20 -5.39
CA ASP A 54 3.56 -8.94 -4.79
C ASP A 54 3.07 -10.04 -3.82
N VAL A 55 1.76 -10.19 -3.67
CA VAL A 55 1.10 -11.34 -3.03
C VAL A 55 0.59 -12.26 -4.14
N GLU A 56 0.72 -13.57 -3.94
CA GLU A 56 0.23 -14.56 -4.89
C GLU A 56 -1.26 -14.39 -5.16
N SER A 57 -1.65 -14.49 -6.42
CA SER A 57 -3.00 -14.15 -6.92
C SER A 57 -4.12 -14.83 -6.14
N VAL A 58 -3.96 -16.14 -5.85
CA VAL A 58 -4.94 -16.93 -5.11
C VAL A 58 -5.15 -16.45 -3.67
N GLN A 59 -4.22 -15.66 -3.13
CA GLN A 59 -4.32 -15.07 -1.79
C GLN A 59 -4.75 -13.60 -1.83
N TYR A 60 -4.64 -12.94 -3.00
CA TYR A 60 -4.98 -11.53 -3.16
C TYR A 60 -6.39 -11.37 -3.74
N SER A 61 -7.39 -11.84 -3.01
CA SER A 61 -8.81 -11.73 -3.33
C SER A 61 -9.66 -11.63 -2.08
N TYR A 62 -10.90 -11.20 -2.23
CA TYR A 62 -11.88 -11.20 -1.15
C TYR A 62 -12.15 -12.60 -0.64
N GLN A 63 -12.47 -12.70 0.64
CA GLN A 63 -12.71 -13.94 1.39
C GLN A 63 -14.16 -14.02 1.92
N PHE A 64 -14.94 -12.94 1.76
CA PHE A 64 -16.29 -12.85 2.32
C PHE A 64 -17.34 -13.70 1.59
N SER A 65 -17.06 -14.16 0.36
CA SER A 65 -17.97 -14.96 -0.43
C SER A 65 -17.25 -16.20 -1.01
N PRO A 66 -17.60 -17.40 -0.50
CA PRO A 66 -17.11 -18.66 -1.07
C PRO A 66 -17.47 -18.82 -2.56
N GLU A 67 -18.63 -18.32 -2.99
CA GLU A 67 -19.07 -18.40 -4.38
C GLU A 67 -18.14 -17.56 -5.27
N LEU A 68 -17.79 -16.34 -4.85
CA LEU A 68 -16.86 -15.47 -5.57
C LEU A 68 -15.47 -16.12 -5.70
N GLU A 69 -14.99 -16.79 -4.64
CA GLU A 69 -13.71 -17.51 -4.67
C GLU A 69 -13.73 -18.68 -5.67
N GLN A 70 -14.87 -19.35 -5.85
CA GLN A 70 -15.03 -20.45 -6.80
C GLN A 70 -15.21 -19.95 -8.25
N GLU A 71 -15.91 -18.83 -8.45
CA GLU A 71 -16.20 -18.27 -9.77
C GLU A 71 -14.98 -17.65 -10.45
N TRP A 72 -14.13 -16.95 -9.67
CA TRP A 72 -13.00 -16.24 -10.24
C TRP A 72 -11.82 -17.17 -10.52
N GLU A 73 -11.19 -16.98 -11.68
CA GLU A 73 -9.99 -17.70 -12.06
C GLU A 73 -8.83 -16.73 -12.33
N TRP A 74 -7.76 -16.92 -11.58
CA TRP A 74 -6.50 -16.22 -11.78
C TRP A 74 -5.67 -16.94 -12.85
N THR A 75 -4.97 -16.15 -13.68
CA THR A 75 -4.19 -16.71 -14.81
C THR A 75 -2.72 -16.95 -14.45
N GLU A 76 -2.17 -16.16 -13.52
CA GLU A 76 -0.75 -16.19 -13.18
C GLU A 76 -0.54 -16.23 -11.66
N ARG A 77 0.64 -16.69 -11.23
CA ARG A 77 1.04 -16.72 -9.82
C ARG A 77 0.96 -15.34 -9.17
N TYR A 78 1.40 -14.29 -9.87
CA TYR A 78 1.31 -12.89 -9.44
C TYR A 78 0.51 -12.12 -10.48
N ALA A 79 -0.74 -11.81 -10.18
CA ALA A 79 -1.65 -11.17 -11.10
C ALA A 79 -1.18 -9.76 -11.51
N THR A 80 -1.35 -9.47 -12.79
CA THR A 80 -1.09 -8.15 -13.36
C THR A 80 -2.18 -7.14 -12.97
N GLN A 81 -1.86 -5.85 -13.06
CA GLN A 81 -2.82 -4.77 -12.85
C GLN A 81 -4.11 -4.93 -13.68
N PRO A 82 -4.07 -5.22 -14.99
CA PRO A 82 -5.30 -5.41 -15.76
C PRO A 82 -6.18 -6.55 -15.25
N GLU A 83 -5.58 -7.65 -14.80
CA GLU A 83 -6.33 -8.78 -14.27
C GLU A 83 -6.99 -8.45 -12.93
N ILE A 84 -6.25 -7.81 -12.01
CA ILE A 84 -6.80 -7.38 -10.73
C ILE A 84 -7.90 -6.33 -10.92
N LEU A 85 -7.75 -5.45 -11.91
CA LEU A 85 -8.81 -4.49 -12.25
C LEU A 85 -10.05 -5.18 -12.81
N ARG A 86 -9.88 -6.21 -13.65
CA ARG A 86 -11.03 -7.04 -14.11
C ARG A 86 -11.73 -7.70 -12.92
N TYR A 87 -10.98 -8.24 -11.95
CA TYR A 87 -11.54 -8.77 -10.72
C TYR A 87 -12.34 -7.74 -9.93
N ALA A 88 -11.80 -6.53 -9.74
CA ALA A 88 -12.50 -5.45 -9.05
C ALA A 88 -13.81 -5.06 -9.77
N ASN A 89 -13.80 -5.00 -11.10
CA ASN A 89 -14.99 -4.75 -11.91
C ASN A 89 -16.01 -5.89 -11.78
N HIS A 90 -15.56 -7.15 -11.86
CA HIS A 90 -16.41 -8.32 -11.67
C HIS A 90 -17.14 -8.27 -10.30
N VAL A 91 -16.41 -7.94 -9.23
CA VAL A 91 -17.02 -7.78 -7.89
C VAL A 91 -18.05 -6.66 -7.87
N ALA A 92 -17.72 -5.50 -8.45
CA ALA A 92 -18.65 -4.36 -8.49
C ALA A 92 -19.94 -4.68 -9.24
N ASP A 93 -19.83 -5.42 -10.35
CA ASP A 93 -20.97 -5.81 -11.18
C ASP A 93 -21.78 -6.94 -10.52
N ARG A 94 -21.13 -7.98 -9.99
CA ARG A 94 -21.76 -9.11 -9.32
C ARG A 94 -22.64 -8.69 -8.14
N TYR A 95 -22.20 -7.70 -7.37
CA TYR A 95 -22.93 -7.21 -6.20
C TYR A 95 -23.70 -5.92 -6.47
N ASP A 96 -23.84 -5.52 -7.74
CA ASP A 96 -24.57 -4.29 -8.15
C ASP A 96 -24.15 -3.06 -7.31
N LEU A 97 -22.81 -2.87 -7.15
CA LEU A 97 -22.32 -1.80 -6.30
C LEU A 97 -22.34 -0.44 -7.00
N ARG A 98 -22.23 -0.42 -8.35
CA ARG A 98 -22.09 0.82 -9.12
C ARG A 98 -23.24 1.78 -8.96
N ARG A 99 -24.46 1.29 -8.73
CA ARG A 99 -25.65 2.15 -8.56
C ARG A 99 -25.55 3.11 -7.38
N ASP A 100 -24.74 2.75 -6.35
CA ASP A 100 -24.54 3.55 -5.15
C ASP A 100 -23.13 4.19 -5.11
N ILE A 101 -22.40 4.18 -6.24
CA ILE A 101 -21.10 4.83 -6.41
C ILE A 101 -21.25 6.05 -7.32
N GLN A 102 -20.86 7.21 -6.82
CA GLN A 102 -20.80 8.43 -7.61
C GLN A 102 -19.37 8.62 -8.10
N PHE A 103 -19.15 8.37 -9.39
CA PHE A 103 -17.87 8.51 -10.05
C PHE A 103 -17.55 9.96 -10.46
N GLU A 104 -16.28 10.20 -10.86
CA GLU A 104 -15.76 11.49 -11.34
C GLU A 104 -16.04 12.63 -10.38
N THR A 105 -16.09 12.31 -9.08
CA THR A 105 -16.44 13.25 -8.02
C THR A 105 -15.47 13.11 -6.88
N ARG A 106 -14.81 14.20 -6.54
CA ARG A 106 -13.81 14.24 -5.46
C ARG A 106 -14.39 14.90 -4.23
N VAL A 107 -14.24 14.24 -3.08
CA VAL A 107 -14.50 14.90 -1.78
C VAL A 107 -13.37 15.91 -1.53
N THR A 108 -13.73 17.15 -1.28
CA THR A 108 -12.81 18.25 -1.00
C THR A 108 -12.81 18.67 0.47
N ARG A 109 -13.96 18.52 1.13
CA ARG A 109 -14.15 18.87 2.54
C ARG A 109 -15.12 17.90 3.21
N ALA A 110 -14.91 17.64 4.49
CA ALA A 110 -15.87 16.98 5.38
C ALA A 110 -15.82 17.68 6.74
N GLU A 111 -16.96 18.18 7.23
CA GLU A 111 -17.05 18.93 8.47
C GLU A 111 -18.10 18.33 9.39
N PHE A 112 -17.71 18.09 10.65
CA PHE A 112 -18.62 17.62 11.69
C PHE A 112 -19.46 18.78 12.24
N VAL A 113 -20.76 18.63 12.24
CA VAL A 113 -21.73 19.61 12.75
C VAL A 113 -22.26 19.11 14.09
N GLU A 114 -21.79 19.70 15.16
CA GLU A 114 -22.08 19.26 16.54
C GLU A 114 -23.55 19.38 16.91
N THR A 115 -24.27 20.36 16.35
CA THR A 115 -25.68 20.60 16.69
C THR A 115 -26.63 19.47 16.30
N ASN A 116 -26.25 18.63 15.36
CA ASN A 116 -27.07 17.50 14.87
C ASN A 116 -26.28 16.20 14.73
N ASN A 117 -25.06 16.13 15.25
CA ASN A 117 -24.17 14.97 15.23
C ASN A 117 -24.01 14.36 13.82
N SER A 118 -23.83 15.20 12.80
CA SER A 118 -23.68 14.76 11.42
C SER A 118 -22.49 15.41 10.73
N TRP A 119 -22.07 14.81 9.64
CA TRP A 119 -21.06 15.32 8.75
C TRP A 119 -21.70 16.02 7.55
N VAL A 120 -21.14 17.15 7.14
CA VAL A 120 -21.39 17.78 5.84
C VAL A 120 -20.18 17.51 4.95
N VAL A 121 -20.39 16.73 3.91
CA VAL A 121 -19.36 16.36 2.92
C VAL A 121 -19.56 17.19 1.67
N GLU A 122 -18.51 17.90 1.24
CA GLU A 122 -18.51 18.74 0.04
C GLU A 122 -17.63 18.11 -1.05
N THR A 123 -18.04 18.30 -2.29
CA THR A 123 -17.36 17.74 -3.46
C THR A 123 -16.87 18.84 -4.41
N ASP A 124 -15.93 18.50 -5.29
CA ASP A 124 -15.45 19.35 -6.38
C ASP A 124 -16.52 19.72 -7.42
N LYS A 125 -17.71 19.11 -7.35
CA LYS A 125 -18.90 19.44 -8.14
C LYS A 125 -19.85 20.41 -7.42
N GLY A 126 -19.44 20.92 -6.25
CA GLY A 126 -20.26 21.82 -5.44
C GLY A 126 -21.45 21.14 -4.73
N GLN A 127 -21.47 19.82 -4.67
CA GLN A 127 -22.51 19.09 -3.93
C GLN A 127 -22.19 19.09 -2.44
N ARG A 128 -23.28 19.14 -1.63
CA ARG A 128 -23.24 18.97 -0.17
C ARG A 128 -24.09 17.77 0.20
N ILE A 129 -23.49 16.82 0.89
CA ILE A 129 -24.11 15.56 1.33
C ILE A 129 -24.03 15.56 2.86
N VAL A 130 -25.18 15.35 3.51
CA VAL A 130 -25.23 15.18 4.96
C VAL A 130 -25.25 13.70 5.26
N ALA A 131 -24.38 13.27 6.17
CA ALA A 131 -24.31 11.87 6.61
C ALA A 131 -23.99 11.78 8.09
N ARG A 132 -24.50 10.76 8.75
CA ARG A 132 -24.16 10.48 10.15
C ARG A 132 -22.71 10.02 10.29
N PHE A 133 -22.25 9.17 9.38
CA PHE A 133 -20.92 8.60 9.37
C PHE A 133 -20.15 8.99 8.12
N VAL A 134 -18.85 9.25 8.28
CA VAL A 134 -17.90 9.35 7.17
C VAL A 134 -16.88 8.23 7.30
N ILE A 135 -16.70 7.47 6.24
CA ILE A 135 -15.78 6.33 6.20
C ILE A 135 -14.76 6.57 5.09
N THR A 136 -13.51 6.81 5.46
CA THR A 136 -12.45 7.05 4.50
C THR A 136 -11.85 5.70 4.04
N ALA A 137 -12.07 5.38 2.78
CA ALA A 137 -11.54 4.22 2.06
C ALA A 137 -10.55 4.64 0.97
N MET A 138 -9.75 5.67 1.26
CA MET A 138 -8.92 6.41 0.29
C MET A 138 -7.60 5.71 -0.03
N GLY A 139 -7.30 4.61 0.67
CA GLY A 139 -6.04 3.88 0.53
C GLY A 139 -4.83 4.59 1.13
N CYS A 140 -3.80 3.84 1.41
CA CYS A 140 -2.57 4.34 2.06
C CYS A 140 -1.47 4.75 1.06
N LEU A 141 -1.61 4.43 -0.23
CA LEU A 141 -0.66 4.76 -1.32
C LEU A 141 -1.40 5.43 -2.49
N SER A 142 -2.22 6.45 -2.20
CA SER A 142 -3.09 7.11 -3.19
C SER A 142 -2.72 8.57 -3.45
N SER A 143 -1.66 9.07 -2.83
CA SER A 143 -1.16 10.44 -3.01
C SER A 143 0.23 10.41 -3.65
N PRO A 144 0.37 10.51 -4.99
CA PRO A 144 1.65 10.55 -5.68
C PRO A 144 2.56 11.65 -5.13
N ASN A 145 3.85 11.33 -4.98
CA ASN A 145 4.88 12.25 -4.52
C ASN A 145 5.69 12.77 -5.72
N THR A 146 5.35 13.95 -6.21
CA THR A 146 6.15 14.64 -7.24
C THR A 146 7.39 15.27 -6.58
N PRO A 147 8.61 14.91 -7.00
CA PRO A 147 9.83 15.41 -6.39
C PRO A 147 10.03 16.91 -6.68
N LYS A 148 10.62 17.61 -5.72
CA LYS A 148 11.00 19.03 -5.89
C LYS A 148 12.39 19.13 -6.52
N ILE A 149 12.50 18.79 -7.82
CA ILE A 149 13.74 18.94 -8.58
C ILE A 149 13.67 20.26 -9.33
N PRO A 150 14.72 21.13 -9.24
CA PRO A 150 14.74 22.38 -10.00
C PRO A 150 14.52 22.14 -11.50
N GLY A 151 13.69 22.93 -12.14
CA GLY A 151 13.42 22.86 -13.57
C GLY A 151 12.48 21.72 -14.01
N LEU A 152 11.89 20.96 -13.09
CA LEU A 152 10.99 19.84 -13.49
C LEU A 152 9.84 20.28 -14.40
N ALA A 153 9.34 21.50 -14.22
CA ALA A 153 8.29 22.07 -15.06
C ALA A 153 8.80 22.59 -16.42
N ASP A 154 10.12 22.70 -16.59
CA ASP A 154 10.74 23.23 -17.82
C ASP A 154 10.94 22.13 -18.87
N PHE A 155 10.76 20.85 -18.49
CA PHE A 155 10.92 19.72 -19.41
C PHE A 155 9.87 19.79 -20.53
N ALA A 156 10.33 19.85 -21.77
CA ALA A 156 9.46 20.01 -22.95
C ALA A 156 8.77 18.70 -23.37
N GLY A 157 9.32 17.55 -22.98
CA GLY A 157 8.74 16.24 -23.26
C GLY A 157 7.65 15.84 -22.26
N PRO A 158 6.92 14.76 -22.50
CA PRO A 158 5.93 14.25 -21.58
C PRO A 158 6.58 13.69 -20.31
N THR A 159 5.98 13.99 -19.16
CA THR A 159 6.36 13.49 -17.85
C THR A 159 5.23 12.60 -17.30
N TYR A 160 5.58 11.37 -16.92
CA TYR A 160 4.65 10.38 -16.38
C TYR A 160 4.99 10.06 -14.93
N HIS A 161 3.98 9.92 -14.08
CA HIS A 161 4.17 9.45 -12.70
C HIS A 161 3.55 8.06 -12.52
N THR A 162 4.27 7.12 -11.92
CA THR A 162 3.78 5.75 -11.74
C THR A 162 2.48 5.66 -10.96
N GLY A 163 2.22 6.59 -10.04
CA GLY A 163 0.97 6.70 -9.27
C GLY A 163 -0.19 7.43 -9.96
N ASN A 164 0.03 7.92 -11.17
CA ASN A 164 -0.99 8.60 -12.00
C ASN A 164 -0.69 8.38 -13.47
N TRP A 165 -0.74 7.12 -13.90
CA TRP A 165 -0.38 6.72 -15.24
C TRP A 165 -1.52 6.96 -16.23
N PRO A 166 -1.24 7.40 -17.49
CA PRO A 166 -2.26 7.54 -18.52
C PRO A 166 -3.05 6.25 -18.77
N HIS A 167 -4.36 6.38 -18.89
CA HIS A 167 -5.25 5.21 -19.07
C HIS A 167 -5.10 4.55 -20.43
N GLU A 168 -4.71 5.31 -21.44
CA GLU A 168 -4.39 4.86 -22.80
C GLU A 168 -3.05 4.13 -22.89
N GLY A 169 -2.26 4.13 -21.81
CA GLY A 169 -0.91 3.58 -21.81
C GLY A 169 0.11 4.54 -22.43
N VAL A 170 1.37 4.12 -22.46
CA VAL A 170 2.49 4.86 -23.06
C VAL A 170 3.31 3.89 -23.90
N ASP A 171 3.56 4.24 -25.14
CA ASP A 171 4.48 3.52 -26.03
C ASP A 171 5.88 4.17 -25.96
N PHE A 172 6.86 3.40 -25.52
CA PHE A 172 8.26 3.82 -25.42
C PHE A 172 9.12 3.37 -26.62
N THR A 173 8.52 2.76 -27.64
CA THR A 173 9.24 2.23 -28.80
C THR A 173 10.08 3.31 -29.48
N GLY A 174 11.38 3.07 -29.55
CA GLY A 174 12.36 3.94 -30.19
C GLY A 174 12.70 5.23 -29.43
N LYS A 175 12.12 5.46 -28.24
CA LYS A 175 12.36 6.66 -27.42
C LYS A 175 13.57 6.52 -26.51
N THR A 176 14.17 7.65 -26.17
CA THR A 176 15.07 7.79 -25.02
C THR A 176 14.25 8.14 -23.79
N VAL A 177 14.43 7.40 -22.71
CA VAL A 177 13.60 7.51 -21.51
C VAL A 177 14.46 7.74 -20.28
N GLY A 178 14.12 8.75 -19.48
CA GLY A 178 14.66 8.94 -18.14
C GLY A 178 13.71 8.37 -17.08
N VAL A 179 14.21 7.57 -16.14
CA VAL A 179 13.44 7.10 -14.97
C VAL A 179 14.09 7.60 -13.70
N ILE A 180 13.34 8.31 -12.86
CA ILE A 180 13.80 8.77 -11.55
C ILE A 180 13.18 7.93 -10.46
N GLY A 181 14.01 7.19 -9.72
CA GLY A 181 13.61 6.30 -8.63
C GLY A 181 13.77 4.83 -8.95
N THR A 182 13.98 4.04 -7.88
CA THR A 182 14.20 2.58 -7.91
C THR A 182 13.43 1.87 -6.80
N GLY A 183 12.23 2.38 -6.45
CA GLY A 183 11.27 1.71 -5.57
C GLY A 183 10.46 0.65 -6.30
N SER A 184 9.47 0.04 -5.63
CA SER A 184 8.68 -1.09 -6.15
C SER A 184 8.10 -0.83 -7.55
N SER A 185 7.54 0.37 -7.80
CA SER A 185 6.97 0.67 -9.12
C SER A 185 8.03 0.82 -10.22
N ALA A 186 9.22 1.31 -9.89
CA ALA A 186 10.36 1.35 -10.81
C ALA A 186 10.88 -0.06 -11.11
N ILE A 187 11.04 -0.89 -10.08
CA ILE A 187 11.50 -2.28 -10.21
C ILE A 187 10.61 -3.06 -11.17
N GLN A 188 9.30 -2.81 -11.13
CA GLN A 188 8.35 -3.46 -12.04
C GLN A 188 8.33 -2.83 -13.45
N SER A 189 8.49 -1.52 -13.59
CA SER A 189 8.35 -0.83 -14.88
C SER A 189 9.65 -0.79 -15.70
N ILE A 190 10.81 -0.69 -15.06
CA ILE A 190 12.12 -0.61 -15.72
C ILE A 190 12.35 -1.76 -16.71
N PRO A 191 12.11 -3.05 -16.37
CA PRO A 191 12.29 -4.15 -17.31
C PRO A 191 11.44 -4.02 -18.58
N ILE A 192 10.21 -3.55 -18.45
CA ILE A 192 9.28 -3.40 -19.57
C ILE A 192 9.66 -2.19 -20.43
N ILE A 193 9.98 -1.06 -19.81
CA ILE A 193 10.42 0.14 -20.53
C ILE A 193 11.73 -0.14 -21.30
N ALA A 194 12.68 -0.85 -20.68
CA ALA A 194 13.96 -1.18 -21.29
C ALA A 194 13.82 -2.08 -22.53
N GLN A 195 12.76 -2.90 -22.62
CA GLN A 195 12.48 -3.73 -23.80
C GLN A 195 12.00 -2.91 -25.01
N GLN A 196 11.33 -1.78 -24.77
CA GLN A 196 10.75 -0.92 -25.80
C GLN A 196 11.66 0.25 -26.16
N ALA A 197 12.29 0.87 -25.17
CA ALA A 197 13.09 2.07 -25.34
C ALA A 197 14.33 1.84 -26.21
N ARG A 198 14.66 2.83 -27.04
CA ARG A 198 15.96 2.91 -27.72
C ARG A 198 17.09 2.99 -26.68
N HIS A 199 16.90 3.82 -25.65
CA HIS A 199 17.82 3.94 -24.53
C HIS A 199 17.04 4.32 -23.26
N LEU A 200 17.43 3.72 -22.13
CA LEU A 200 16.86 3.97 -20.81
C LEU A 200 17.96 4.43 -19.87
N THR A 201 17.77 5.60 -19.24
CA THR A 201 18.64 6.09 -18.16
C THR A 201 17.88 6.05 -16.84
N VAL A 202 18.40 5.33 -15.86
CA VAL A 202 17.81 5.17 -14.52
C VAL A 202 18.62 5.95 -13.50
N PHE A 203 17.97 6.88 -12.80
CA PHE A 203 18.57 7.66 -11.71
C PHE A 203 18.23 7.00 -10.37
N GLN A 204 19.24 6.44 -9.70
CA GLN A 204 19.11 5.74 -8.44
C GLN A 204 19.72 6.51 -7.29
N ARG A 205 18.89 6.85 -6.28
CA ARG A 205 19.38 7.38 -5.00
C ARG A 205 19.69 6.28 -3.98
N THR A 206 18.87 5.23 -3.95
CA THR A 206 18.99 4.14 -2.97
C THR A 206 18.64 2.84 -3.65
N ALA A 207 19.54 1.87 -3.62
CA ALA A 207 19.28 0.51 -4.07
C ALA A 207 18.25 -0.17 -3.19
N ASN A 208 17.46 -1.09 -3.75
CA ASN A 208 16.49 -1.88 -3.03
C ASN A 208 16.79 -3.38 -3.17
N TYR A 209 16.48 -4.13 -2.12
CA TYR A 209 16.44 -5.58 -2.19
C TYR A 209 15.23 -6.02 -3.02
N THR A 210 15.45 -7.00 -3.89
CA THR A 210 14.40 -7.69 -4.62
C THR A 210 14.53 -9.21 -4.46
N ILE A 211 13.44 -9.91 -4.64
CA ILE A 211 13.39 -11.38 -4.69
C ILE A 211 12.68 -11.76 -5.98
N PRO A 212 13.17 -12.76 -6.73
CA PRO A 212 12.52 -13.19 -7.95
C PRO A 212 11.06 -13.58 -7.73
N ALA A 213 10.19 -13.15 -8.62
CA ALA A 213 8.80 -13.58 -8.64
C ALA A 213 8.66 -15.03 -9.09
N HIS A 214 9.55 -15.48 -9.98
CA HIS A 214 9.37 -16.72 -10.74
C HIS A 214 7.93 -16.86 -11.22
N ASN A 215 7.40 -15.71 -11.76
CA ASN A 215 6.03 -15.64 -12.21
C ASN A 215 5.79 -16.60 -13.38
N ARG A 216 4.65 -17.29 -13.35
CA ARG A 216 4.27 -18.29 -14.33
C ARG A 216 2.76 -18.42 -14.39
N PRO A 217 2.21 -18.96 -15.48
CA PRO A 217 0.82 -19.39 -15.49
C PRO A 217 0.53 -20.32 -14.33
N LEU A 218 -0.65 -20.21 -13.75
CA LEU A 218 -1.10 -21.11 -12.68
C LEU A 218 -1.40 -22.49 -13.28
N ASP A 219 -0.88 -23.53 -12.62
CA ASP A 219 -1.18 -24.91 -12.95
C ASP A 219 -2.67 -25.20 -12.63
N PRO A 220 -3.46 -25.78 -13.59
CA PRO A 220 -4.86 -26.10 -13.36
C PRO A 220 -5.10 -27.04 -12.18
N ASP A 221 -4.18 -27.98 -11.93
CA ASP A 221 -4.30 -28.92 -10.81
C ASP A 221 -4.09 -28.18 -9.49
N TYR A 222 -3.11 -27.29 -9.41
CA TYR A 222 -2.89 -26.42 -8.28
C TYR A 222 -4.11 -25.51 -8.01
N VAL A 223 -4.70 -24.93 -9.06
CA VAL A 223 -5.90 -24.09 -8.91
C VAL A 223 -7.06 -24.88 -8.34
N ARG A 224 -7.27 -26.13 -8.83
CA ARG A 224 -8.33 -27.00 -8.30
C ARG A 224 -8.10 -27.34 -6.82
N GLU A 225 -6.87 -27.65 -6.45
CA GLU A 225 -6.49 -27.93 -5.06
C GLU A 225 -6.73 -26.72 -4.16
N VAL A 226 -6.27 -25.54 -4.58
CA VAL A 226 -6.48 -24.30 -3.82
C VAL A 226 -7.97 -24.01 -3.67
N LYS A 227 -8.76 -24.11 -4.73
CA LYS A 227 -10.22 -23.88 -4.69
C LYS A 227 -10.92 -24.85 -3.74
N ALA A 228 -10.50 -26.11 -3.70
CA ALA A 228 -11.03 -27.11 -2.79
C ALA A 228 -10.73 -26.80 -1.30
N HIS A 229 -9.63 -26.09 -1.04
CA HIS A 229 -9.11 -25.85 0.32
C HIS A 229 -9.00 -24.35 0.67
N TYR A 230 -9.69 -23.45 -0.04
CA TYR A 230 -9.64 -22.00 0.22
C TYR A 230 -9.95 -21.66 1.68
N ARG A 231 -10.97 -22.28 2.24
CA ARG A 231 -11.39 -22.01 3.63
C ARG A 231 -10.28 -22.29 4.64
N GLU A 232 -9.59 -23.43 4.48
CA GLU A 232 -8.47 -23.82 5.34
C GLU A 232 -7.26 -22.89 5.14
N MET A 233 -6.93 -22.58 3.89
CA MET A 233 -5.86 -21.64 3.54
C MET A 233 -6.13 -20.26 4.16
N ARG A 234 -7.35 -19.72 4.04
CA ARG A 234 -7.73 -18.42 4.61
C ARG A 234 -7.65 -18.42 6.14
N LYS A 235 -8.06 -19.51 6.78
CA LYS A 235 -7.93 -19.66 8.24
C LYS A 235 -6.45 -19.64 8.65
N ARG A 236 -5.59 -20.41 7.98
CA ARG A 236 -4.14 -20.39 8.27
C ARG A 236 -3.56 -19.01 8.04
N ALA A 237 -3.86 -18.35 6.91
CA ALA A 237 -3.39 -17.01 6.62
C ALA A 237 -3.70 -16.01 7.73
N LYS A 238 -4.92 -16.07 8.30
CA LYS A 238 -5.34 -15.18 9.40
C LYS A 238 -4.57 -15.41 10.71
N THR A 239 -3.94 -16.58 10.90
CA THR A 239 -3.08 -16.85 12.07
C THR A 239 -1.64 -16.40 11.87
N LEU A 240 -1.27 -15.92 10.69
CA LEU A 240 0.09 -15.51 10.35
C LEU A 240 0.23 -13.99 10.32
N PRO A 241 1.37 -13.42 10.73
CA PRO A 241 1.55 -11.98 10.93
C PRO A 241 1.21 -11.13 9.70
N ALA A 242 1.56 -11.61 8.51
CA ALA A 242 1.31 -10.91 7.25
C ALA A 242 -0.08 -11.17 6.64
N GLY A 243 -0.92 -12.02 7.23
CA GLY A 243 -2.20 -12.41 6.64
C GLY A 243 -2.03 -13.16 5.30
N ILE A 244 -0.93 -13.85 5.12
CA ILE A 244 -0.57 -14.63 3.95
C ILE A 244 -0.27 -16.06 4.41
N ASP A 245 -0.86 -17.07 3.77
CA ASP A 245 -0.55 -18.47 4.02
C ASP A 245 0.82 -18.81 3.43
N LEU A 246 1.84 -18.74 4.25
CA LEU A 246 3.21 -19.03 3.89
C LEU A 246 3.91 -19.83 4.99
N ARG A 247 4.89 -20.64 4.60
CA ARG A 247 5.69 -21.42 5.54
C ARG A 247 6.63 -20.49 6.30
N ILE A 248 6.44 -20.37 7.62
CA ILE A 248 7.35 -19.67 8.52
C ILE A 248 8.32 -20.69 9.13
N ASN A 249 9.60 -20.36 9.14
CA ASN A 249 10.59 -21.10 9.90
C ASN A 249 10.79 -20.44 11.29
N ASN A 250 10.61 -21.20 12.34
CA ASN A 250 10.65 -20.70 13.72
C ASN A 250 12.02 -20.88 14.40
N VAL A 251 13.10 -20.93 13.62
CA VAL A 251 14.48 -20.98 14.14
C VAL A 251 15.21 -19.68 13.85
N SER A 252 16.24 -19.40 14.66
CA SER A 252 17.13 -18.24 14.50
C SER A 252 18.14 -18.46 13.38
N ALA A 253 18.41 -17.42 12.59
CA ALA A 253 19.40 -17.48 11.52
C ALA A 253 20.81 -17.65 12.08
N ILE A 254 21.19 -16.93 13.16
CA ILE A 254 22.53 -17.02 13.74
C ILE A 254 22.78 -18.32 14.50
N GLU A 255 21.73 -18.97 15.04
CA GLU A 255 21.82 -20.26 15.69
C GLU A 255 21.89 -21.44 14.70
N THR A 256 21.56 -21.18 13.43
CA THR A 256 21.60 -22.18 12.36
C THR A 256 22.99 -22.24 11.73
N PRO A 257 23.59 -23.45 11.56
CA PRO A 257 24.89 -23.59 10.86
C PRO A 257 24.88 -22.92 9.49
N GLU A 258 26.00 -22.32 9.10
CA GLU A 258 26.10 -21.52 7.87
C GLU A 258 25.65 -22.27 6.61
N GLU A 259 26.07 -23.52 6.44
CA GLU A 259 25.71 -24.35 5.28
C GLU A 259 24.19 -24.54 5.20
N GLU A 260 23.55 -24.88 6.32
CA GLU A 260 22.09 -25.07 6.40
C GLU A 260 21.34 -23.74 6.20
N ARG A 261 21.86 -22.65 6.77
CA ARG A 261 21.31 -21.30 6.60
C ARG A 261 21.32 -20.88 5.13
N ARG A 262 22.45 -21.08 4.43
CA ARG A 262 22.55 -20.82 2.99
C ARG A 262 21.61 -21.69 2.17
N ARG A 263 21.48 -22.97 2.52
CA ARG A 263 20.53 -23.90 1.87
C ARG A 263 19.10 -23.39 1.98
N GLN A 264 18.70 -22.92 3.17
CA GLN A 264 17.36 -22.39 3.40
C GLN A 264 17.11 -21.07 2.63
N TYR A 265 18.08 -20.16 2.59
CA TYR A 265 17.96 -18.96 1.76
C TYR A 265 17.84 -19.31 0.28
N GLN A 266 18.64 -20.27 -0.21
CA GLN A 266 18.57 -20.71 -1.61
C GLN A 266 17.21 -21.34 -1.93
N GLU A 267 16.68 -22.20 -1.07
CA GLU A 267 15.35 -22.79 -1.23
C GLU A 267 14.27 -21.71 -1.35
N ARG A 268 14.33 -20.67 -0.51
CA ARG A 268 13.39 -19.54 -0.55
C ARG A 268 13.59 -18.65 -1.78
N TRP A 269 14.81 -18.46 -2.20
CA TRP A 269 15.16 -17.74 -3.43
C TRP A 269 14.61 -18.46 -4.67
N ASP A 270 14.80 -19.75 -4.74
CA ASP A 270 14.33 -20.58 -5.86
C ASP A 270 12.80 -20.69 -5.89
N TYR A 271 12.16 -20.66 -4.74
CA TYR A 271 10.70 -20.53 -4.68
C TYR A 271 10.24 -19.13 -5.09
N GLY A 272 10.93 -18.10 -4.64
CA GLY A 272 10.65 -16.70 -4.90
C GLY A 272 9.54 -16.08 -4.05
N GLY A 273 9.41 -14.76 -4.14
CA GLY A 273 8.37 -13.98 -3.50
C GLY A 273 8.62 -13.64 -2.03
N LEU A 274 7.59 -13.11 -1.36
CA LEU A 274 7.68 -12.53 -0.01
C LEU A 274 8.10 -13.55 1.07
N GLY A 275 7.97 -14.84 0.81
CA GLY A 275 8.34 -15.92 1.72
C GLY A 275 9.82 -15.95 2.10
N PHE A 276 10.70 -15.23 1.36
CA PHE A 276 12.11 -15.11 1.68
C PHE A 276 12.34 -14.57 3.11
N MET A 277 11.59 -13.54 3.53
CA MET A 277 11.71 -12.97 4.89
C MET A 277 11.22 -13.90 6.01
N ALA A 278 10.55 -15.00 5.66
CA ALA A 278 10.13 -16.04 6.60
C ALA A 278 11.12 -17.22 6.66
N SER A 279 12.32 -17.10 6.07
CA SER A 279 13.39 -18.10 6.14
C SER A 279 13.84 -18.35 7.58
N PHE A 280 13.78 -17.32 8.42
CA PHE A 280 14.12 -17.38 9.85
C PHE A 280 13.24 -16.39 10.63
N ASN A 281 13.06 -16.63 11.93
CA ASN A 281 12.13 -15.85 12.76
C ASN A 281 12.70 -14.53 13.28
N ASP A 282 14.00 -14.31 13.18
CA ASP A 282 14.73 -13.20 13.79
C ASP A 282 15.32 -12.19 12.78
N LEU A 283 15.05 -12.34 11.48
CA LEU A 283 15.60 -11.46 10.44
C LEU A 283 15.25 -9.96 10.61
N LEU A 284 14.15 -9.65 11.28
CA LEU A 284 13.76 -8.28 11.57
C LEU A 284 13.95 -7.89 13.04
N LEU A 285 14.53 -8.76 13.85
CA LEU A 285 14.70 -8.58 15.29
C LEU A 285 16.16 -8.49 15.70
N ASN A 286 17.07 -9.00 14.87
CA ASN A 286 18.50 -9.11 15.17
C ASN A 286 19.33 -8.68 13.96
N ASP A 287 20.29 -7.76 14.19
CA ASP A 287 21.15 -7.19 13.14
C ASP A 287 22.04 -8.24 12.48
N GLU A 288 22.63 -9.16 13.25
CA GLU A 288 23.51 -10.21 12.71
C GLU A 288 22.71 -11.19 11.84
N SER A 289 21.51 -11.61 12.32
CA SER A 289 20.59 -12.43 11.53
C SER A 289 20.17 -11.74 10.24
N ASN A 290 19.84 -10.45 10.32
CA ASN A 290 19.48 -9.64 9.15
C ASN A 290 20.60 -9.58 8.13
N GLU A 291 21.85 -9.35 8.59
CA GLU A 291 23.02 -9.24 7.73
C GLU A 291 23.29 -10.53 6.95
N THR A 292 23.02 -11.71 7.52
CA THR A 292 23.19 -12.98 6.79
C THR A 292 22.23 -13.09 5.59
N ALA A 293 20.99 -12.62 5.74
CA ALA A 293 20.01 -12.59 4.65
C ALA A 293 20.34 -11.49 3.64
N ALA A 294 20.78 -10.33 4.12
CA ALA A 294 21.19 -9.20 3.29
C ALA A 294 22.37 -9.57 2.40
N GLU A 295 23.42 -10.21 2.97
CA GLU A 295 24.59 -10.61 2.21
C GLU A 295 24.27 -11.69 1.17
N PHE A 296 23.43 -12.67 1.50
CA PHE A 296 22.96 -13.64 0.51
C PHE A 296 22.32 -12.96 -0.71
N VAL A 297 21.47 -11.95 -0.51
CA VAL A 297 20.84 -11.23 -1.63
C VAL A 297 21.85 -10.33 -2.36
N ARG A 298 22.82 -9.72 -1.67
CA ARG A 298 23.90 -8.95 -2.30
C ARG A 298 24.79 -9.84 -3.19
N GLU A 299 25.07 -11.06 -2.77
CA GLU A 299 25.76 -12.05 -3.61
C GLU A 299 24.98 -12.29 -4.90
N LYS A 300 23.64 -12.46 -4.81
CA LYS A 300 22.79 -12.63 -6.00
C LYS A 300 22.83 -11.43 -6.95
N VAL A 301 22.89 -10.19 -6.44
CA VAL A 301 23.12 -9.00 -7.28
C VAL A 301 24.42 -9.14 -8.07
N ARG A 302 25.54 -9.49 -7.37
CA ARG A 302 26.86 -9.66 -7.99
C ARG A 302 26.94 -10.84 -8.97
N GLU A 303 26.15 -11.89 -8.76
CA GLU A 303 26.03 -13.03 -9.70
C GLU A 303 25.27 -12.64 -10.96
N ILE A 304 24.20 -11.86 -10.85
CA ILE A 304 23.27 -11.51 -11.95
C ILE A 304 23.80 -10.36 -12.79
N VAL A 305 24.32 -9.30 -12.16
CA VAL A 305 24.78 -8.09 -12.84
C VAL A 305 26.24 -8.23 -13.26
N LYS A 306 26.47 -8.23 -14.57
CA LYS A 306 27.77 -8.58 -15.17
C LYS A 306 28.85 -7.49 -15.01
N ASP A 307 28.45 -6.21 -15.06
CA ASP A 307 29.39 -5.09 -14.86
C ASP A 307 29.58 -4.83 -13.37
N PRO A 308 30.80 -4.98 -12.82
CA PRO A 308 31.05 -4.85 -11.39
C PRO A 308 30.69 -3.47 -10.81
N LYS A 309 30.85 -2.40 -11.58
CA LYS A 309 30.48 -1.05 -11.12
C LYS A 309 28.97 -0.89 -11.00
N THR A 310 28.24 -1.38 -11.98
CA THR A 310 26.78 -1.40 -11.96
C THR A 310 26.27 -2.30 -10.82
N ALA A 311 26.88 -3.47 -10.61
CA ALA A 311 26.55 -4.36 -9.50
C ALA A 311 26.75 -3.68 -8.14
N GLU A 312 27.86 -2.94 -7.95
CA GLU A 312 28.13 -2.19 -6.73
C GLU A 312 27.06 -1.12 -6.47
N ILE A 313 26.67 -0.35 -7.50
CA ILE A 313 25.63 0.67 -7.38
C ILE A 313 24.26 0.04 -7.03
N LEU A 314 23.93 -1.12 -7.60
CA LEU A 314 22.68 -1.84 -7.37
C LEU A 314 22.66 -2.63 -6.06
N THR A 315 23.81 -2.81 -5.41
CA THR A 315 23.93 -3.55 -4.15
C THR A 315 23.37 -2.71 -3.00
N PRO A 316 22.29 -3.13 -2.30
CA PRO A 316 21.76 -2.39 -1.17
C PRO A 316 22.68 -2.47 0.04
N THR A 317 22.81 -1.36 0.76
CA THR A 317 23.66 -1.25 1.96
C THR A 317 22.86 -1.13 3.27
N ASN A 318 21.55 -1.03 3.16
CA ASN A 318 20.63 -0.93 4.31
C ASN A 318 20.18 -2.33 4.77
N ILE A 319 19.48 -2.37 5.89
CA ILE A 319 18.83 -3.57 6.46
C ILE A 319 17.84 -4.14 5.44
N ILE A 320 17.90 -5.46 5.18
CA ILE A 320 16.86 -6.14 4.36
C ILE A 320 15.53 -6.14 5.11
N GLY A 321 14.44 -5.80 4.39
CA GLY A 321 13.12 -5.62 5.00
C GLY A 321 12.88 -4.25 5.63
N CYS A 322 13.87 -3.33 5.60
CA CYS A 322 13.72 -1.92 5.96
C CYS A 322 12.56 -1.23 5.22
N LYS A 323 12.47 -1.51 3.94
CA LYS A 323 11.32 -1.20 3.08
C LYS A 323 10.64 -2.51 2.72
N ARG A 324 9.40 -2.43 2.19
CA ARG A 324 8.75 -3.63 1.65
C ARG A 324 9.70 -4.30 0.64
N LEU A 325 9.95 -5.59 0.87
CA LEU A 325 10.75 -6.38 -0.05
C LEU A 325 10.01 -6.43 -1.40
N CYS A 326 10.72 -6.12 -2.46
CA CYS A 326 10.13 -6.09 -3.79
C CYS A 326 10.21 -7.48 -4.42
N VAL A 327 9.12 -7.88 -5.08
CA VAL A 327 9.09 -9.10 -5.90
C VAL A 327 9.23 -8.67 -7.36
N ASP A 328 10.26 -9.16 -8.04
CA ASP A 328 10.62 -8.68 -9.36
C ASP A 328 10.57 -9.74 -10.47
N SER A 329 10.58 -9.27 -11.71
CA SER A 329 10.57 -10.09 -12.92
C SER A 329 11.68 -9.61 -13.87
N GLY A 330 12.94 -9.76 -13.43
CA GLY A 330 14.12 -9.45 -14.24
C GLY A 330 14.64 -8.03 -14.10
N TYR A 331 14.51 -7.43 -12.90
CA TYR A 331 15.00 -6.07 -12.64
C TYR A 331 16.52 -5.97 -12.76
N TRP A 332 17.27 -6.83 -12.08
CA TRP A 332 18.73 -6.78 -12.13
C TRP A 332 19.31 -7.19 -13.47
N GLU A 333 18.71 -8.20 -14.12
CA GLU A 333 19.08 -8.64 -15.47
C GLU A 333 18.95 -7.54 -16.51
N THR A 334 18.01 -6.60 -16.26
CA THR A 334 17.78 -5.47 -17.16
C THR A 334 19.00 -4.57 -17.29
N PHE A 335 19.81 -4.43 -16.23
CA PHE A 335 21.02 -3.61 -16.26
C PHE A 335 22.20 -4.26 -17.03
N ASN A 336 22.05 -5.49 -17.48
CA ASN A 336 23.00 -6.13 -18.43
C ASN A 336 22.72 -5.74 -19.89
N ARG A 337 21.64 -5.03 -20.17
CA ARG A 337 21.25 -4.61 -21.52
C ARG A 337 22.10 -3.43 -21.99
N PRO A 338 22.57 -3.41 -23.25
CA PRO A 338 23.41 -2.33 -23.77
C PRO A 338 22.68 -0.98 -23.90
N ASN A 339 21.34 -1.00 -23.89
CA ASN A 339 20.52 0.20 -23.96
C ASN A 339 20.06 0.72 -22.60
N VAL A 340 20.69 0.28 -21.49
CA VAL A 340 20.33 0.73 -20.13
C VAL A 340 21.55 1.34 -19.45
N THR A 341 21.40 2.56 -18.95
CA THR A 341 22.41 3.27 -18.16
C THR A 341 21.88 3.50 -16.75
N LEU A 342 22.68 3.16 -15.74
CA LEU A 342 22.40 3.46 -14.34
C LEU A 342 23.24 4.67 -13.89
N VAL A 343 22.58 5.67 -13.33
CA VAL A 343 23.22 6.86 -12.77
C VAL A 343 22.99 6.87 -11.26
N ASP A 344 24.07 6.74 -10.51
CA ASP A 344 24.04 6.87 -9.05
C ASP A 344 23.95 8.35 -8.66
N ILE A 345 22.87 8.72 -7.99
CA ILE A 345 22.61 10.09 -7.49
C ILE A 345 22.57 10.14 -5.96
N ARG A 346 23.22 9.20 -5.27
CA ARG A 346 23.24 9.08 -3.81
C ARG A 346 23.91 10.28 -3.16
N ASP A 347 25.12 10.59 -3.60
CA ASP A 347 25.94 11.66 -3.04
C ASP A 347 25.77 12.98 -3.81
N GLU A 348 25.48 12.90 -5.09
CA GLU A 348 25.26 14.04 -5.98
C GLU A 348 23.88 13.93 -6.62
N PRO A 349 22.84 14.56 -6.03
CA PRO A 349 21.49 14.57 -6.58
C PRO A 349 21.42 15.18 -7.98
N ILE A 350 20.30 14.92 -8.68
CA ILE A 350 19.99 15.61 -9.95
C ILE A 350 20.03 17.12 -9.69
N GLU A 351 20.92 17.84 -10.40
CA GLU A 351 21.10 19.29 -10.26
C GLU A 351 19.86 20.05 -10.71
N ARG A 352 19.35 19.66 -11.88
CA ARG A 352 18.12 20.21 -12.46
C ARG A 352 17.59 19.35 -13.59
N ILE A 353 16.31 19.52 -13.87
CA ILE A 353 15.72 19.10 -15.14
C ILE A 353 15.87 20.26 -16.12
N THR A 354 16.19 19.94 -17.38
CA THR A 354 16.32 20.89 -18.48
C THR A 354 15.15 20.71 -19.45
N ALA A 355 15.06 21.56 -20.48
CA ALA A 355 14.04 21.42 -21.51
C ALA A 355 14.14 20.08 -22.27
N THR A 356 15.35 19.48 -22.34
CA THR A 356 15.59 18.23 -23.10
C THR A 356 15.90 17.03 -22.23
N GLY A 357 16.06 17.19 -20.90
CA GLY A 357 16.45 16.06 -20.07
C GLY A 357 16.79 16.41 -18.63
N ALA A 358 17.88 15.82 -18.11
CA ALA A 358 18.35 16.05 -16.75
C ALA A 358 19.87 16.33 -16.74
N ARG A 359 20.30 17.22 -15.83
CA ARG A 359 21.71 17.42 -15.52
C ARG A 359 22.05 16.80 -14.17
N SER A 360 23.06 15.93 -14.17
CA SER A 360 23.56 15.26 -12.96
C SER A 360 25.07 15.04 -13.07
N LYS A 361 25.81 15.31 -12.01
CA LYS A 361 27.29 15.18 -11.97
C LYS A 361 27.97 15.94 -13.10
N GLY A 362 27.48 17.14 -13.40
CA GLY A 362 28.02 17.98 -14.49
C GLY A 362 27.75 17.46 -15.91
N GLN A 363 27.03 16.35 -16.07
CA GLN A 363 26.68 15.75 -17.35
C GLN A 363 25.21 15.97 -17.67
N ASP A 364 24.91 16.25 -18.95
CA ASP A 364 23.54 16.34 -19.47
C ASP A 364 23.10 14.98 -20.04
N TYR A 365 21.85 14.60 -19.75
CA TYR A 365 21.18 13.40 -20.22
C TYR A 365 19.91 13.82 -20.93
N ASP A 366 19.79 13.56 -22.23
CA ASP A 366 18.63 13.93 -23.03
C ASP A 366 17.62 12.80 -23.10
N PHE A 367 16.33 13.14 -22.98
CA PHE A 367 15.20 12.22 -23.01
C PHE A 367 14.09 12.72 -23.94
N ASP A 368 13.40 11.79 -24.58
CA ASP A 368 12.12 12.05 -25.24
C ASP A 368 10.97 12.14 -24.22
N CYS A 369 11.10 11.41 -23.09
CA CYS A 369 10.13 11.43 -22.00
C CYS A 369 10.77 11.07 -20.63
N LEU A 370 10.10 11.51 -19.56
CA LEU A 370 10.53 11.33 -18.19
C LEU A 370 9.49 10.52 -17.39
N VAL A 371 9.95 9.53 -16.63
CA VAL A 371 9.13 8.73 -15.71
C VAL A 371 9.53 9.01 -14.28
N LEU A 372 8.60 9.47 -13.48
CA LEU A 372 8.75 9.68 -12.05
C LEU A 372 8.23 8.45 -11.30
N ALA A 373 9.14 7.63 -10.82
CA ALA A 373 8.86 6.48 -9.95
C ALA A 373 9.22 6.81 -8.49
N THR A 374 8.82 8.00 -8.07
CA THR A 374 9.23 8.65 -6.82
C THR A 374 8.32 8.34 -5.63
N GLY A 375 7.37 7.42 -5.84
CA GLY A 375 6.51 6.88 -4.79
C GLY A 375 5.39 7.82 -4.37
N PHE A 376 4.98 7.69 -3.10
CA PHE A 376 3.77 8.31 -2.57
C PHE A 376 4.04 9.02 -1.25
N ASP A 377 3.21 10.01 -0.92
CA ASP A 377 3.00 10.45 0.45
C ASP A 377 2.12 9.42 1.16
N ALA A 378 2.78 8.40 1.70
CA ALA A 378 2.15 7.19 2.20
C ALA A 378 1.37 7.44 3.51
N MET A 379 0.37 6.62 3.76
CA MET A 379 -0.48 6.52 4.94
C MET A 379 -1.39 7.73 5.16
N THR A 380 -0.84 8.94 5.21
CA THR A 380 -1.57 10.17 5.58
C THR A 380 -1.87 11.08 4.39
N GLY A 381 -1.09 10.99 3.31
CA GLY A 381 -1.13 11.99 2.24
C GLY A 381 -2.49 12.12 1.54
N ALA A 382 -3.22 11.03 1.36
CA ALA A 382 -4.56 11.09 0.77
C ALA A 382 -5.57 11.74 1.73
N LEU A 383 -5.53 11.40 3.02
CA LEU A 383 -6.40 11.95 4.06
C LEU A 383 -6.17 13.45 4.27
N LEU A 384 -4.90 13.89 4.32
CA LEU A 384 -4.53 15.28 4.56
C LEU A 384 -4.75 16.21 3.34
N LYS A 385 -5.10 15.67 2.18
CA LYS A 385 -5.53 16.44 1.01
C LYS A 385 -7.00 16.85 1.05
N VAL A 386 -7.79 16.22 1.90
CA VAL A 386 -9.18 16.60 2.15
C VAL A 386 -9.22 17.48 3.40
N ASP A 387 -9.96 18.60 3.37
CA ASP A 387 -10.20 19.45 4.53
C ASP A 387 -11.21 18.76 5.47
N ILE A 388 -10.72 17.82 6.29
CA ILE A 388 -11.53 17.10 7.29
C ILE A 388 -11.48 17.87 8.61
N ARG A 389 -12.65 18.32 9.08
CA ARG A 389 -12.80 19.12 10.30
C ARG A 389 -13.71 18.44 11.31
N GLY A 390 -13.17 18.22 12.50
CA GLY A 390 -13.87 17.64 13.64
C GLY A 390 -14.53 18.68 14.55
N ARG A 391 -14.65 18.32 15.82
CA ARG A 391 -15.20 19.20 16.87
C ARG A 391 -14.44 20.52 16.96
N GLY A 392 -15.18 21.60 17.21
CA GLY A 392 -14.59 22.94 17.29
C GLY A 392 -13.93 23.42 16.00
N GLY A 393 -14.15 22.72 14.86
CA GLY A 393 -13.57 23.05 13.56
C GLY A 393 -12.09 22.71 13.41
N ILE A 394 -11.47 21.96 14.34
CA ILE A 394 -10.08 21.51 14.23
C ILE A 394 -9.90 20.65 12.98
N SER A 395 -8.90 20.93 12.17
CA SER A 395 -8.60 20.11 11.00
C SER A 395 -7.80 18.86 11.37
N LEU A 396 -7.98 17.78 10.62
CA LEU A 396 -7.18 16.56 10.78
C LEU A 396 -5.68 16.84 10.58
N LYS A 397 -5.36 17.80 9.72
CA LYS A 397 -3.99 18.25 9.50
C LYS A 397 -3.37 18.91 10.75
N GLU A 398 -4.15 19.69 11.48
CA GLU A 398 -3.71 20.29 12.76
C GLU A 398 -3.59 19.21 13.82
N ALA A 399 -4.58 18.33 13.96
CA ALA A 399 -4.57 17.23 14.93
C ALA A 399 -3.39 16.26 14.72
N TRP A 400 -2.91 16.11 13.48
CA TRP A 400 -1.78 15.27 13.11
C TRP A 400 -0.48 16.05 12.84
N GLY A 401 -0.35 17.28 13.33
CA GLY A 401 0.83 18.14 13.13
C GLY A 401 2.14 17.51 13.59
N GLU A 402 2.13 16.74 14.66
CA GLU A 402 3.27 16.00 15.21
C GLU A 402 3.37 14.54 14.71
N GLY A 403 2.47 14.13 13.85
CA GLY A 403 2.33 12.77 13.32
C GLY A 403 0.91 12.24 13.52
N PRO A 404 0.51 11.20 12.76
CA PRO A 404 -0.82 10.64 12.88
C PRO A 404 -1.02 9.95 14.23
N LYS A 405 -2.12 10.28 14.90
CA LYS A 405 -2.61 9.61 16.10
C LYS A 405 -4.01 9.06 15.82
N THR A 406 -4.22 7.80 16.15
CA THR A 406 -5.47 7.09 15.94
C THR A 406 -5.75 6.14 17.10
N TYR A 407 -6.98 5.72 17.26
CA TYR A 407 -7.31 4.55 18.07
C TYR A 407 -7.62 3.37 17.16
N LEU A 408 -6.91 2.26 17.35
CA LEU A 408 -6.94 1.02 16.52
C LEU A 408 -6.58 1.24 15.02
N GLY A 409 -6.11 2.43 14.63
CA GLY A 409 -5.96 2.76 13.20
C GLY A 409 -7.29 3.00 12.48
N LEU A 410 -8.40 3.10 13.22
CA LEU A 410 -9.77 3.19 12.68
C LEU A 410 -10.43 4.53 12.97
N THR A 411 -10.10 5.20 14.07
CA THR A 411 -10.78 6.41 14.55
C THR A 411 -9.79 7.43 15.09
N VAL A 412 -10.23 8.69 15.26
CA VAL A 412 -9.40 9.82 15.71
C VAL A 412 -10.15 10.64 16.74
N VAL A 413 -9.50 11.00 17.85
CA VAL A 413 -10.03 11.91 18.88
C VAL A 413 -10.38 13.26 18.27
N GLY A 414 -11.53 13.82 18.61
CA GLY A 414 -12.04 15.07 18.06
C GLY A 414 -12.78 14.92 16.73
N PHE A 415 -12.88 13.70 16.20
CA PHE A 415 -13.56 13.42 14.92
C PHE A 415 -14.65 12.34 15.11
N PRO A 416 -15.77 12.68 15.75
CA PRO A 416 -16.83 11.72 16.02
C PRO A 416 -17.39 11.12 14.74
N ASN A 417 -17.76 9.83 14.77
CA ASN A 417 -18.36 9.12 13.62
C ASN A 417 -17.50 9.11 12.33
N LEU A 418 -16.19 9.44 12.45
CA LEU A 418 -15.23 9.31 11.37
C LEU A 418 -14.49 7.98 11.51
N PHE A 419 -14.51 7.17 10.46
CA PHE A 419 -13.75 5.92 10.40
C PHE A 419 -12.76 5.94 9.24
N THR A 420 -11.63 5.27 9.44
CA THR A 420 -10.58 5.14 8.43
C THR A 420 -10.27 3.66 8.19
N ILE A 421 -10.40 3.18 6.97
CA ILE A 421 -10.01 1.81 6.61
C ILE A 421 -8.54 1.81 6.21
N THR A 422 -7.74 0.92 6.80
CA THR A 422 -6.28 0.82 6.61
C THR A 422 -5.50 2.10 6.97
N GLY A 423 -5.99 2.81 7.99
CA GLY A 423 -5.37 4.04 8.49
C GLY A 423 -4.05 3.82 9.22
N PRO A 424 -3.33 4.91 9.56
CA PRO A 424 -2.15 4.86 10.43
C PRO A 424 -2.49 4.19 11.76
N GLY A 425 -1.57 3.39 12.29
CA GLY A 425 -1.80 2.60 13.51
C GLY A 425 -2.51 1.26 13.29
N SER A 426 -2.87 0.91 12.05
CA SER A 426 -3.36 -0.42 11.67
C SER A 426 -2.27 -1.23 10.93
N PRO A 427 -2.42 -2.57 10.77
CA PRO A 427 -1.45 -3.39 10.04
C PRO A 427 -1.21 -2.94 8.60
N SER A 428 -2.26 -2.53 7.89
CA SER A 428 -2.19 -1.89 6.58
C SER A 428 -1.17 -2.55 5.63
N VAL A 429 -0.22 -1.75 5.14
CA VAL A 429 0.79 -2.14 4.14
C VAL A 429 1.78 -3.23 4.59
N LEU A 430 1.78 -3.63 5.84
CA LEU A 430 2.62 -4.72 6.37
C LEU A 430 1.96 -6.10 6.23
N THR A 431 0.71 -6.14 5.81
CA THR A 431 -0.07 -7.36 5.61
C THR A 431 -0.55 -7.49 4.15
N ASN A 432 -1.15 -8.63 3.83
CA ASN A 432 -2.04 -8.72 2.69
C ASN A 432 -3.22 -7.75 2.92
N MET A 433 -3.42 -6.83 1.99
CA MET A 433 -4.39 -5.74 2.16
C MET A 433 -5.84 -6.26 2.24
N LEU A 434 -6.18 -7.34 1.52
CA LEU A 434 -7.57 -7.80 1.45
C LEU A 434 -8.10 -8.28 2.80
N PRO A 435 -7.44 -9.22 3.52
CA PRO A 435 -7.90 -9.64 4.85
C PRO A 435 -7.88 -8.51 5.88
N SER A 436 -6.95 -7.55 5.78
CA SER A 436 -6.97 -6.37 6.66
C SER A 436 -8.15 -5.44 6.35
N ILE A 437 -8.46 -5.23 5.06
CA ILE A 437 -9.63 -4.46 4.64
C ILE A 437 -10.92 -5.12 5.16
N GLU A 438 -11.06 -6.43 4.97
CA GLU A 438 -12.26 -7.15 5.41
C GLU A 438 -12.43 -7.06 6.92
N GLN A 439 -11.37 -7.25 7.70
CA GLN A 439 -11.42 -7.13 9.15
C GLN A 439 -11.86 -5.72 9.60
N HIS A 440 -11.29 -4.66 9.00
CA HIS A 440 -11.69 -3.28 9.32
C HIS A 440 -13.14 -3.00 8.95
N VAL A 441 -13.54 -3.42 7.76
CA VAL A 441 -14.91 -3.21 7.24
C VAL A 441 -15.93 -3.95 8.08
N ASP A 442 -15.67 -5.21 8.43
CA ASP A 442 -16.55 -6.00 9.29
C ASP A 442 -16.68 -5.36 10.67
N TRP A 443 -15.57 -4.97 11.30
CA TRP A 443 -15.58 -4.30 12.59
C TRP A 443 -16.37 -2.98 12.55
N ILE A 444 -16.16 -2.14 11.53
CA ILE A 444 -16.88 -0.88 11.37
C ILE A 444 -18.37 -1.13 11.14
N ALA A 445 -18.73 -2.05 10.22
CA ALA A 445 -20.12 -2.34 9.90
C ALA A 445 -20.89 -2.88 11.11
N ASP A 446 -20.28 -3.78 11.90
CA ASP A 446 -20.85 -4.34 13.11
C ASP A 446 -20.95 -3.28 14.23
N CYS A 447 -19.97 -2.38 14.32
CA CYS A 447 -20.03 -1.23 15.21
C CYS A 447 -21.22 -0.31 14.89
N LEU A 448 -21.39 0.08 13.62
CA LEU A 448 -22.49 0.93 13.21
C LEU A 448 -23.87 0.29 13.50
N GLU A 449 -23.98 -1.03 13.30
CA GLU A 449 -25.20 -1.79 13.65
C GLU A 449 -25.47 -1.76 15.15
N ALA A 450 -24.47 -2.03 15.98
CA ALA A 450 -24.58 -1.97 17.43
C ALA A 450 -24.96 -0.58 17.94
N LEU A 451 -24.42 0.49 17.35
CA LEU A 451 -24.81 1.87 17.69
C LEU A 451 -26.28 2.14 17.33
N ARG A 452 -26.73 1.67 16.17
CA ARG A 452 -28.13 1.83 15.76
C ARG A 452 -29.08 1.07 16.70
N GLU A 453 -28.76 -0.16 17.06
CA GLU A 453 -29.56 -0.98 17.98
C GLU A 453 -29.68 -0.37 19.38
N LYS A 454 -28.58 0.26 19.84
CA LYS A 454 -28.54 0.94 21.16
C LYS A 454 -29.10 2.36 21.14
N GLY A 455 -29.46 2.91 19.97
CA GLY A 455 -29.91 4.30 19.83
C GLY A 455 -28.81 5.33 20.09
N VAL A 456 -27.53 4.94 19.98
CA VAL A 456 -26.37 5.79 20.22
C VAL A 456 -26.11 6.64 19.00
N ALA A 457 -26.06 7.96 19.13
CA ALA A 457 -25.88 8.89 18.01
C ALA A 457 -24.43 9.10 17.60
N VAL A 458 -23.51 9.02 18.55
CA VAL A 458 -22.09 9.37 18.37
C VAL A 458 -21.19 8.31 18.98
N ILE A 459 -20.12 7.99 18.28
CA ILE A 459 -18.96 7.24 18.77
C ILE A 459 -17.69 8.05 18.51
N GLU A 460 -16.86 8.18 19.51
CA GLU A 460 -15.59 8.92 19.45
C GLU A 460 -14.57 8.24 20.36
N PRO A 461 -13.30 8.04 19.94
CA PRO A 461 -12.30 7.46 20.84
C PRO A 461 -11.98 8.42 22.00
N GLU A 462 -11.72 7.86 23.17
CA GLU A 462 -11.22 8.61 24.33
C GLU A 462 -9.75 8.97 24.13
N PRO A 463 -9.30 10.15 24.57
CA PRO A 463 -7.91 10.60 24.42
C PRO A 463 -6.91 9.60 25.01
N GLU A 464 -7.17 9.07 26.18
CA GLU A 464 -6.32 8.11 26.89
C GLU A 464 -6.18 6.78 26.12
N ALA A 465 -7.27 6.31 25.51
CA ALA A 465 -7.27 5.09 24.70
C ALA A 465 -6.47 5.29 23.41
N GLN A 466 -6.65 6.44 22.75
CA GLN A 466 -5.86 6.79 21.57
C GLN A 466 -4.37 6.89 21.91
N ASP A 467 -4.00 7.60 22.97
CA ASP A 467 -2.59 7.77 23.35
C ASP A 467 -1.95 6.43 23.75
N ALA A 468 -2.66 5.59 24.53
CA ALA A 468 -2.20 4.26 24.89
C ALA A 468 -1.97 3.37 23.65
N TRP A 469 -2.87 3.45 22.66
CA TRP A 469 -2.71 2.73 21.39
C TRP A 469 -1.48 3.20 20.62
N ASN A 470 -1.25 4.50 20.49
CA ASN A 470 -0.09 5.04 19.76
C ASN A 470 1.23 4.70 20.47
N VAL A 471 1.27 4.71 21.80
CA VAL A 471 2.41 4.22 22.59
C VAL A 471 2.66 2.73 22.31
N HIS A 472 1.61 1.92 22.29
CA HIS A 472 1.71 0.50 21.96
C HIS A 472 2.26 0.26 20.54
N VAL A 473 1.73 0.95 19.53
CA VAL A 473 2.23 0.88 18.14
C VAL A 473 3.72 1.21 18.06
N GLY A 474 4.14 2.29 18.72
CA GLY A 474 5.55 2.69 18.79
C GLY A 474 6.43 1.66 19.51
N SER A 475 5.95 1.13 20.63
CA SER A 475 6.69 0.12 21.42
C SER A 475 6.93 -1.16 20.62
N VAL A 476 5.91 -1.66 19.92
CA VAL A 476 6.03 -2.86 19.07
C VAL A 476 6.94 -2.60 17.86
N ALA A 477 6.88 -1.40 17.28
CA ALA A 477 7.77 -1.03 16.19
C ALA A 477 9.24 -1.01 16.63
N ASN A 478 9.52 -0.48 17.82
CA ASN A 478 10.88 -0.35 18.37
C ASN A 478 11.56 -1.68 18.72
N ILE A 479 10.83 -2.77 18.80
CA ILE A 479 11.40 -4.12 18.91
C ILE A 479 12.03 -4.56 17.59
N THR A 480 11.66 -3.96 16.48
CA THR A 480 12.08 -4.37 15.15
C THR A 480 13.10 -3.40 14.54
N LEU A 481 13.99 -3.92 13.71
CA LEU A 481 14.95 -3.14 12.94
C LEU A 481 14.32 -2.12 12.00
N ARG A 482 13.03 -2.26 11.68
CA ARG A 482 12.31 -1.33 10.79
C ARG A 482 12.14 0.07 11.38
N SER A 483 12.11 0.21 12.69
CA SER A 483 11.98 1.51 13.36
C SER A 483 13.23 2.38 13.16
N THR A 484 14.41 1.77 13.00
CA THR A 484 15.68 2.48 12.78
C THR A 484 15.87 2.92 11.33
N CYS A 485 15.02 2.45 10.43
CA CYS A 485 15.17 2.64 8.99
C CYS A 485 14.69 4.01 8.50
N SER A 486 15.45 4.64 7.59
CA SER A 486 14.97 5.78 6.81
C SER A 486 14.04 5.32 5.69
N SER A 487 12.78 5.03 6.01
CA SER A 487 11.78 4.49 5.08
C SER A 487 10.50 5.33 5.04
N TRP A 488 9.65 5.07 4.05
CA TRP A 488 8.34 5.69 3.98
C TRP A 488 7.37 5.23 5.10
N TYR A 489 7.67 4.13 5.78
CA TYR A 489 6.93 3.69 6.97
C TYR A 489 7.03 4.71 8.12
N VAL A 490 8.16 5.43 8.20
CA VAL A 490 8.39 6.51 9.15
C VAL A 490 8.24 7.91 8.53
N GLY A 491 7.67 8.03 7.32
CA GLY A 491 7.54 9.31 6.62
C GLY A 491 8.84 9.90 6.06
N ALA A 492 9.92 9.10 5.97
CA ALA A 492 11.26 9.59 5.61
C ALA A 492 11.40 10.04 4.15
N ASN A 493 10.48 9.65 3.30
CA ASN A 493 10.48 10.01 1.88
C ASN A 493 9.83 11.38 1.59
N ILE A 494 9.20 12.01 2.58
CA ILE A 494 8.56 13.32 2.43
C ILE A 494 9.30 14.34 3.29
N PRO A 495 9.90 15.38 2.69
CA PRO A 495 10.58 16.44 3.45
C PRO A 495 9.62 17.15 4.43
N GLY A 496 10.04 17.30 5.68
CA GLY A 496 9.27 17.97 6.73
C GLY A 496 8.14 17.16 7.35
N LYS A 497 7.89 15.94 6.88
CA LYS A 497 6.90 15.03 7.50
C LYS A 497 7.44 14.53 8.85
N PRO A 498 6.62 14.50 9.93
CA PRO A 498 7.01 13.94 11.21
C PRO A 498 7.53 12.50 11.10
N ARG A 499 8.57 12.16 11.86
CA ARG A 499 9.20 10.84 11.85
C ARG A 499 8.53 9.92 12.85
N VAL A 500 7.45 9.28 12.43
CA VAL A 500 6.65 8.35 13.23
C VAL A 500 6.46 7.05 12.45
N PHE A 501 6.66 5.90 13.08
CA PHE A 501 6.35 4.62 12.45
C PHE A 501 4.83 4.47 12.35
N MET A 502 4.30 4.57 11.14
CA MET A 502 2.88 4.75 10.92
C MET A 502 2.05 3.45 10.89
N PRO A 503 2.50 2.30 10.33
CA PRO A 503 1.71 1.08 10.36
C PRO A 503 1.89 0.31 11.68
N TYR A 504 0.93 -0.55 12.05
CA TYR A 504 1.07 -1.48 13.17
C TYR A 504 1.83 -2.75 12.75
N ILE A 505 2.99 -3.02 13.36
CA ILE A 505 3.87 -4.13 12.99
C ILE A 505 3.66 -5.40 13.83
N GLY A 506 2.79 -5.39 14.82
CA GLY A 506 2.53 -6.54 15.70
C GLY A 506 1.87 -7.74 15.02
N GLY A 507 1.52 -7.61 13.74
CA GLY A 507 0.90 -8.66 12.94
C GLY A 507 -0.63 -8.68 12.99
N LEU A 508 -1.23 -9.30 11.99
CA LEU A 508 -2.69 -9.35 11.82
C LEU A 508 -3.41 -10.06 12.98
N PRO A 509 -2.94 -11.23 13.50
CA PRO A 509 -3.62 -11.92 14.60
C PRO A 509 -3.72 -11.07 15.87
N ALA A 510 -2.62 -10.48 16.31
CA ALA A 510 -2.59 -9.65 17.52
C ALA A 510 -3.46 -8.39 17.36
N TYR A 511 -3.54 -7.84 16.16
CA TYR A 511 -4.42 -6.71 15.87
C TYR A 511 -5.91 -7.11 15.93
N ILE A 512 -6.28 -8.25 15.34
CA ILE A 512 -7.64 -8.79 15.41
C ILE A 512 -8.06 -8.98 16.87
N GLU A 513 -7.22 -9.65 17.66
CA GLU A 513 -7.47 -9.87 19.09
C GLU A 513 -7.73 -8.57 19.86
N ARG A 514 -6.96 -7.51 19.58
CA ARG A 514 -7.16 -6.19 20.19
C ARG A 514 -8.49 -5.57 19.81
N CYS A 515 -8.85 -5.64 18.53
CA CYS A 515 -10.13 -5.12 18.04
C CYS A 515 -11.32 -5.88 18.64
N GLU A 516 -11.24 -7.21 18.73
CA GLU A 516 -12.26 -8.06 19.34
C GLU A 516 -12.40 -7.82 20.85
N ALA A 517 -11.28 -7.62 21.56
CA ALA A 517 -11.30 -7.31 23.00
C ALA A 517 -12.04 -5.99 23.28
N VAL A 518 -11.86 -4.97 22.44
CA VAL A 518 -12.58 -3.68 22.55
C VAL A 518 -14.09 -3.89 22.40
N VAL A 519 -14.52 -4.67 21.40
CA VAL A 519 -15.94 -4.98 21.19
C VAL A 519 -16.51 -5.79 22.35
N ALA A 520 -15.81 -6.81 22.82
CA ALA A 520 -16.24 -7.68 23.91
C ALA A 520 -16.50 -6.92 25.23
N LYS A 521 -15.81 -5.80 25.41
CA LYS A 521 -15.98 -4.88 26.56
C LYS A 521 -16.93 -3.71 26.25
N GLY A 522 -17.77 -3.83 25.25
CA GLY A 522 -18.79 -2.83 24.92
C GLY A 522 -18.24 -1.55 24.27
N TYR A 523 -17.18 -1.67 23.46
CA TYR A 523 -16.40 -0.60 22.84
C TYR A 523 -15.56 0.20 23.85
N GLU A 524 -14.79 -0.53 24.69
CA GLU A 524 -13.84 0.09 25.64
C GLU A 524 -12.92 1.10 24.92
N GLY A 525 -12.71 2.27 25.55
CA GLY A 525 -11.92 3.36 25.01
C GLY A 525 -12.67 4.24 24.00
N PHE A 526 -13.99 4.06 23.89
CA PHE A 526 -14.87 4.96 23.16
C PHE A 526 -15.91 5.62 24.07
N ALA A 527 -16.09 6.91 23.88
CA ALA A 527 -17.25 7.64 24.38
C ALA A 527 -18.44 7.40 23.43
N LEU A 528 -19.55 6.95 23.98
CA LEU A 528 -20.81 6.69 23.27
C LEU A 528 -21.86 7.69 23.72
N GLY A 529 -22.44 8.49 22.79
CA GLY A 529 -23.36 9.57 23.08
C GLY A 529 -24.60 9.67 22.21
#